data_8722170a9309452b0dcf17516ceb4c19
#
_entry.id   8722170a9309452b0dcf17516ceb4c19
#
_cell.length_a   1.000
_cell.length_b   1.000
_cell.length_c   1.000
_cell.angle_alpha   90.00
_cell.angle_beta   90.00
_cell.angle_gamma   90.00
#
_symmetry.space_group_name_H-M   'P 1'
#
loop_
_entity.id
_entity.type
_entity.pdbx_description
1 polymer ?
#
loop_
_entity_poly.entity_id
_entity_poly.type
_entity_poly.pdbx_seq_one_letter_code
_entity_poly.pdbx_strand_id
1 'polypeptide(L)'
;MYISEDDKKKILDRTSDKLAEVIGQFTTLSKHGTGQDLFGTCPICGSDKFGINENKRVFRCHKCQQISGKTPIDYLMKGKNYSFPDALKWLADYFNILLSEPPKREPKKKLKDKISRGKKKDGSAWQSYCARMLQESGLTFEDVTAKIFHQDKNKTVALSPTFFAGTVDSHGNIDRTGDDAVIAYYDLEGLPITYEQKDAKGRLTGKTKEYFRIRWQFPDEHLDKEGKPFKYKSPYGAATYVYIPERIRERYRKAEPIPRLFIQEGEKKAEKACKHGIMSVAISGIGNIATNKRLPEDIIKIISVCKVQEVVFLLDSDWQDISANIKINDRVDKRPRNFFYAVKNFREYFRSLK
;
A
#
# COMPACT_ATOMS: atom_id res chain seq x y z
N MET A 1 -9.16 3.09 -16.80
CA MET A 1 -9.10 2.53 -18.19
C MET A 1 -7.92 1.57 -18.24
N TYR A 2 -8.10 0.38 -18.81
CA TYR A 2 -7.03 -0.63 -18.92
C TYR A 2 -6.25 -0.36 -20.21
N ILE A 3 -4.93 -0.21 -20.12
CA ILE A 3 -4.01 -0.18 -21.27
C ILE A 3 -3.05 -1.36 -21.06
N SER A 4 -3.01 -2.30 -22.01
CA SER A 4 -2.14 -3.47 -21.93
C SER A 4 -0.66 -3.07 -22.03
N GLU A 5 0.26 -3.93 -21.58
CA GLU A 5 1.70 -3.67 -21.74
C GLU A 5 2.11 -3.58 -23.20
N ASP A 6 1.49 -4.39 -24.08
CA ASP A 6 1.72 -4.33 -25.51
C ASP A 6 1.22 -3.02 -26.12
N ASP A 7 0.07 -2.50 -25.69
CA ASP A 7 -0.43 -1.20 -26.12
C ASP A 7 0.49 -0.06 -25.65
N LYS A 8 0.99 -0.12 -24.42
CA LYS A 8 1.98 0.85 -23.92
C LYS A 8 3.21 0.89 -24.81
N LYS A 9 3.78 -0.30 -25.10
CA LYS A 9 4.93 -0.42 -25.98
C LYS A 9 4.65 0.13 -27.35
N LYS A 10 3.51 -0.24 -27.95
CA LYS A 10 3.06 0.23 -29.27
C LYS A 10 2.93 1.75 -29.34
N ILE A 11 2.36 2.39 -28.29
CA ILE A 11 2.24 3.85 -28.22
C ILE A 11 3.62 4.48 -28.14
N LEU A 12 4.48 4.03 -27.22
CA LEU A 12 5.81 4.58 -27.03
C LEU A 12 6.67 4.48 -28.29
N ASP A 13 6.66 3.32 -28.94
CA ASP A 13 7.43 3.07 -30.17
C ASP A 13 6.96 4.00 -31.31
N ARG A 14 5.64 4.14 -31.52
CA ARG A 14 5.08 4.97 -32.57
C ARG A 14 5.19 6.48 -32.35
N THR A 15 5.37 6.92 -31.13
CA THR A 15 5.43 8.33 -30.78
C THR A 15 6.82 8.82 -30.39
N SER A 16 7.83 7.95 -30.39
CA SER A 16 9.20 8.26 -29.95
C SER A 16 9.89 9.38 -30.70
N ASP A 17 9.53 9.58 -31.97
CA ASP A 17 10.07 10.60 -32.89
C ASP A 17 9.12 11.79 -33.08
N LYS A 18 8.02 11.86 -32.34
CA LYS A 18 6.95 12.85 -32.49
C LYS A 18 6.98 13.99 -31.49
N LEU A 19 8.19 14.35 -30.99
CA LEU A 19 8.33 15.30 -29.89
C LEU A 19 7.82 16.69 -30.24
N ALA A 20 8.27 17.26 -31.37
CA ALA A 20 7.84 18.60 -31.79
C ALA A 20 6.38 18.62 -32.23
N GLU A 21 5.91 17.57 -32.88
CA GLU A 21 4.50 17.45 -33.29
C GLU A 21 3.57 17.50 -32.06
N VAL A 22 3.89 16.73 -31.01
CA VAL A 22 3.09 16.73 -29.78
C VAL A 22 3.17 18.06 -29.05
N ILE A 23 4.35 18.62 -28.90
CA ILE A 23 4.53 19.92 -28.23
C ILE A 23 3.82 21.04 -29.01
N GLY A 24 3.85 20.97 -30.34
CA GLY A 24 3.19 21.92 -31.25
C GLY A 24 1.68 22.00 -31.07
N GLN A 25 1.03 20.96 -30.52
CA GLN A 25 -0.40 21.01 -30.17
C GLN A 25 -0.71 21.96 -29.01
N PHE A 26 0.28 22.34 -28.24
CA PHE A 26 0.10 23.12 -27.00
C PHE A 26 0.78 24.48 -27.04
N THR A 27 1.70 24.71 -27.98
CA THR A 27 2.41 25.97 -28.15
C THR A 27 2.87 26.13 -29.60
N THR A 28 2.85 27.33 -30.11
CA THR A 28 3.40 27.64 -31.43
C THR A 28 4.92 27.47 -31.38
N LEU A 29 5.44 26.66 -32.29
CA LEU A 29 6.87 26.43 -32.44
C LEU A 29 7.42 27.20 -33.62
N SER A 30 8.54 27.90 -33.45
CA SER A 30 9.23 28.67 -34.47
C SER A 30 10.73 28.36 -34.51
N LYS A 31 11.33 28.46 -35.71
CA LYS A 31 12.79 28.39 -35.84
C LYS A 31 13.40 29.77 -35.61
N HIS A 32 14.46 29.82 -34.84
CA HIS A 32 15.27 31.03 -34.67
C HIS A 32 16.69 30.76 -35.20
N GLY A 33 17.08 31.48 -36.26
CA GLY A 33 18.39 31.34 -36.90
C GLY A 33 18.53 30.09 -37.79
N THR A 34 19.76 29.70 -38.11
CA THR A 34 20.13 28.58 -39.00
C THR A 34 20.18 27.21 -38.28
N GLY A 35 19.92 27.19 -36.99
CA GLY A 35 19.94 25.97 -36.18
C GLY A 35 18.74 25.05 -36.43
N GLN A 36 18.83 23.83 -35.92
CA GLN A 36 17.77 22.81 -35.99
C GLN A 36 16.82 22.87 -34.80
N ASP A 37 17.03 23.79 -33.88
CA ASP A 37 16.24 23.91 -32.67
C ASP A 37 14.93 24.67 -32.97
N LEU A 38 13.83 24.16 -32.42
CA LEU A 38 12.55 24.85 -32.38
C LEU A 38 12.35 25.49 -31.03
N PHE A 39 11.77 26.68 -31.01
CA PHE A 39 11.48 27.42 -29.78
C PHE A 39 9.99 27.71 -29.66
N GLY A 40 9.50 27.70 -28.42
CA GLY A 40 8.11 27.98 -28.09
C GLY A 40 7.96 28.56 -26.69
N THR A 41 6.71 28.71 -26.25
CA THR A 41 6.40 29.21 -24.92
C THR A 41 6.47 28.08 -23.89
N CYS A 42 7.22 28.29 -22.82
CA CYS A 42 7.32 27.33 -21.72
C CYS A 42 5.97 27.20 -20.98
N PRO A 43 5.44 25.99 -20.82
CA PRO A 43 4.16 25.78 -20.15
C PRO A 43 4.20 26.04 -18.64
N ILE A 44 5.40 26.15 -18.04
CA ILE A 44 5.57 26.37 -16.61
C ILE A 44 5.77 27.86 -16.29
N CYS A 45 6.67 28.54 -17.02
CA CYS A 45 7.05 29.93 -16.68
C CYS A 45 6.67 30.96 -17.75
N GLY A 46 6.00 30.56 -18.82
CA GLY A 46 5.56 31.44 -19.90
C GLY A 46 6.70 32.05 -20.76
N SER A 47 7.96 31.63 -20.56
CA SER A 47 9.09 32.18 -21.32
C SER A 47 9.18 31.62 -22.73
N ASP A 48 9.64 32.41 -23.66
CA ASP A 48 9.98 32.08 -25.06
C ASP A 48 11.27 31.23 -25.21
N LYS A 49 11.99 30.99 -24.10
CA LYS A 49 13.25 30.21 -24.08
C LYS A 49 13.02 28.71 -23.86
N PHE A 50 11.91 28.20 -24.32
CA PHE A 50 11.64 26.77 -24.30
C PHE A 50 12.07 26.17 -25.63
N GLY A 51 13.18 25.42 -25.60
CA GLY A 51 13.82 24.83 -26.78
C GLY A 51 13.52 23.35 -26.94
N ILE A 52 13.39 22.90 -28.18
CA ILE A 52 13.20 21.52 -28.60
C ILE A 52 14.22 21.20 -29.67
N ASN A 53 14.98 20.12 -29.49
CA ASN A 53 15.88 19.60 -30.51
C ASN A 53 15.39 18.20 -30.91
N GLU A 54 14.83 18.08 -32.10
CA GLU A 54 14.27 16.82 -32.59
C GLU A 54 15.34 15.76 -32.85
N ASN A 55 16.51 16.14 -33.36
CA ASN A 55 17.59 15.21 -33.64
C ASN A 55 18.16 14.60 -32.36
N LYS A 56 18.29 15.38 -31.31
CA LYS A 56 18.72 14.93 -29.99
C LYS A 56 17.56 14.38 -29.16
N ARG A 57 16.31 14.50 -29.63
CA ARG A 57 15.09 14.11 -28.94
C ARG A 57 15.04 14.67 -27.51
N VAL A 58 15.23 15.98 -27.38
CA VAL A 58 15.21 16.65 -26.08
C VAL A 58 14.42 17.93 -26.14
N PHE A 59 13.77 18.25 -25.04
CA PHE A 59 13.19 19.57 -24.81
C PHE A 59 13.64 20.10 -23.45
N ARG A 60 13.76 21.43 -23.34
CA ARG A 60 14.17 22.08 -22.11
C ARG A 60 13.77 23.56 -22.11
N CYS A 61 13.34 24.06 -20.95
CA CYS A 61 13.27 25.51 -20.74
C CYS A 61 14.60 26.02 -20.19
N HIS A 62 15.24 26.89 -20.94
CA HIS A 62 16.53 27.50 -20.54
C HIS A 62 16.38 28.58 -19.47
N LYS A 63 15.15 29.09 -19.22
CA LYS A 63 14.89 30.11 -18.20
C LYS A 63 14.60 29.48 -16.83
N CYS A 64 13.53 28.69 -16.70
CA CYS A 64 13.17 28.17 -15.40
C CYS A 64 13.84 26.83 -15.05
N GLN A 65 14.32 26.09 -16.05
CA GLN A 65 14.95 24.78 -15.93
C GLN A 65 14.05 23.69 -15.25
N GLN A 66 12.80 24.02 -14.94
CA GLN A 66 11.86 23.11 -14.25
C GLN A 66 11.24 22.07 -15.18
N ILE A 67 11.32 22.28 -16.48
CA ILE A 67 10.80 21.35 -17.47
C ILE A 67 11.89 20.94 -18.45
N SER A 68 12.11 19.62 -18.53
CA SER A 68 13.00 18.98 -19.50
C SER A 68 12.61 17.51 -19.66
N GLY A 69 12.90 16.93 -20.82
CA GLY A 69 12.62 15.52 -21.09
C GLY A 69 13.10 15.10 -22.48
N LYS A 70 12.83 13.83 -22.81
CA LYS A 70 13.27 13.20 -24.07
C LYS A 70 12.11 12.65 -24.91
N THR A 71 10.93 12.53 -24.33
CA THR A 71 9.79 11.87 -24.98
C THR A 71 8.54 12.76 -24.94
N PRO A 72 7.60 12.57 -25.89
CA PRO A 72 6.29 13.22 -25.84
C PRO A 72 5.56 13.00 -24.52
N ILE A 73 5.67 11.80 -23.94
CA ILE A 73 5.07 11.46 -22.65
C ILE A 73 5.65 12.30 -21.51
N ASP A 74 6.97 12.52 -21.51
CA ASP A 74 7.62 13.42 -20.52
C ASP A 74 7.03 14.82 -20.56
N TYR A 75 6.75 15.32 -21.78
CA TYR A 75 6.16 16.63 -21.95
C TYR A 75 4.71 16.70 -21.45
N LEU A 76 3.90 15.71 -21.78
CA LEU A 76 2.51 15.64 -21.33
C LEU A 76 2.44 15.55 -19.80
N MET A 77 3.31 14.76 -19.18
CA MET A 77 3.34 14.64 -17.73
C MET A 77 3.87 15.89 -17.04
N LYS A 78 5.01 16.42 -17.47
CA LYS A 78 5.70 17.54 -16.80
C LYS A 78 5.15 18.91 -17.20
N GLY A 79 4.76 19.09 -18.46
CA GLY A 79 4.33 20.36 -19.00
C GLY A 79 2.81 20.56 -18.97
N LYS A 80 2.05 19.46 -18.97
CA LYS A 80 0.58 19.47 -19.01
C LYS A 80 -0.07 18.78 -17.81
N ASN A 81 0.75 18.28 -16.91
CA ASN A 81 0.33 17.63 -15.66
C ASN A 81 -0.58 16.41 -15.86
N TYR A 82 -0.41 15.69 -16.97
CA TYR A 82 -1.14 14.46 -17.21
C TYR A 82 -0.59 13.34 -16.34
N SER A 83 -1.46 12.44 -15.87
CA SER A 83 -0.99 11.17 -15.33
C SER A 83 -0.41 10.31 -16.47
N PHE A 84 0.44 9.34 -16.14
CA PHE A 84 1.02 8.45 -17.15
C PHE A 84 -0.04 7.72 -18.00
N PRO A 85 -1.14 7.16 -17.42
CA PRO A 85 -2.23 6.59 -18.22
C PRO A 85 -2.94 7.60 -19.10
N ASP A 86 -3.15 8.83 -18.62
CA ASP A 86 -3.83 9.87 -19.41
C ASP A 86 -2.95 10.37 -20.56
N ALA A 87 -1.65 10.48 -20.34
CA ALA A 87 -0.69 10.81 -21.38
C ALA A 87 -0.63 9.74 -22.47
N LEU A 88 -0.63 8.46 -22.09
CA LEU A 88 -0.72 7.34 -23.04
C LEU A 88 -2.02 7.37 -23.85
N LYS A 89 -3.14 7.62 -23.17
CA LYS A 89 -4.43 7.74 -23.84
C LYS A 89 -4.45 8.89 -24.84
N TRP A 90 -3.99 10.07 -24.42
CA TRP A 90 -3.92 11.23 -25.28
C TRP A 90 -3.09 10.96 -26.55
N LEU A 91 -1.92 10.31 -26.38
CA LEU A 91 -1.08 9.91 -27.52
C LEU A 91 -1.77 8.89 -28.42
N ALA A 92 -2.43 7.90 -27.84
CA ALA A 92 -3.16 6.90 -28.63
C ALA A 92 -4.31 7.53 -29.43
N ASP A 93 -5.08 8.40 -28.80
CA ASP A 93 -6.20 9.11 -29.43
C ASP A 93 -5.69 10.06 -30.54
N TYR A 94 -4.65 10.85 -30.27
CA TYR A 94 -4.10 11.81 -31.21
C TYR A 94 -3.48 11.15 -32.45
N PHE A 95 -2.75 10.04 -32.27
CA PHE A 95 -2.11 9.30 -33.36
C PHE A 95 -2.97 8.16 -33.92
N ASN A 96 -4.24 8.09 -33.55
CA ASN A 96 -5.19 7.04 -33.97
C ASN A 96 -4.62 5.61 -33.77
N ILE A 97 -3.97 5.38 -32.64
CA ILE A 97 -3.43 4.07 -32.29
C ILE A 97 -4.54 3.23 -31.66
N LEU A 98 -5.00 2.21 -32.39
CA LEU A 98 -6.00 1.29 -31.87
C LEU A 98 -5.44 0.54 -30.67
N LEU A 99 -6.12 0.70 -29.53
CA LEU A 99 -5.82 -0.03 -28.30
C LEU A 99 -6.58 -1.36 -28.30
N SER A 100 -6.00 -2.37 -27.67
CA SER A 100 -6.65 -3.65 -27.47
C SER A 100 -7.92 -3.44 -26.66
N GLU A 101 -9.01 -4.08 -27.08
CA GLU A 101 -10.22 -4.09 -26.26
C GLU A 101 -9.88 -4.71 -24.89
N PRO A 102 -10.38 -4.12 -23.79
CA PRO A 102 -10.25 -4.78 -22.50
C PRO A 102 -10.83 -6.20 -22.64
N PRO A 103 -10.17 -7.23 -22.10
CA PRO A 103 -10.68 -8.58 -22.18
C PRO A 103 -12.15 -8.56 -21.75
N LYS A 104 -13.06 -8.98 -22.65
CA LYS A 104 -14.50 -9.06 -22.36
C LYS A 104 -14.62 -9.83 -21.05
N ARG A 105 -15.11 -9.17 -20.00
CA ARG A 105 -15.45 -9.87 -18.76
C ARG A 105 -16.58 -10.81 -19.13
N GLU A 106 -16.25 -12.07 -19.38
CA GLU A 106 -17.26 -13.10 -19.39
C GLU A 106 -18.01 -13.00 -18.06
N PRO A 107 -19.36 -13.10 -18.08
CA PRO A 107 -20.11 -13.14 -16.83
C PRO A 107 -19.54 -14.34 -16.04
N LYS A 108 -18.85 -14.05 -14.94
CA LYS A 108 -18.21 -15.06 -14.10
C LYS A 108 -19.29 -16.11 -13.77
N LYS A 109 -19.29 -17.25 -14.47
CA LYS A 109 -19.90 -18.45 -13.99
C LYS A 109 -19.41 -18.59 -12.56
N LYS A 110 -20.32 -18.66 -11.60
CA LYS A 110 -19.97 -18.92 -10.20
C LYS A 110 -19.08 -20.15 -10.22
N LEU A 111 -17.77 -19.92 -10.10
CA LEU A 111 -16.76 -20.97 -10.08
C LEU A 111 -16.92 -21.70 -8.75
N LYS A 112 -17.92 -22.56 -8.69
CA LYS A 112 -18.04 -23.61 -7.69
C LYS A 112 -17.11 -24.78 -8.01
N ASP A 113 -16.19 -24.60 -8.92
CA ASP A 113 -15.14 -25.57 -9.15
C ASP A 113 -14.10 -25.35 -8.07
N LYS A 114 -14.13 -26.27 -7.11
CA LYS A 114 -13.01 -26.52 -6.21
C LYS A 114 -11.74 -26.41 -7.04
N ILE A 115 -10.94 -25.34 -6.80
CA ILE A 115 -9.58 -25.33 -7.29
C ILE A 115 -8.93 -26.53 -6.62
N SER A 116 -8.92 -27.64 -7.34
CA SER A 116 -8.22 -28.84 -6.92
C SER A 116 -6.78 -28.39 -6.68
N ARG A 117 -6.25 -28.67 -5.49
CA ARG A 117 -4.85 -28.48 -5.13
C ARG A 117 -3.98 -29.31 -6.08
N GLY A 118 -3.82 -28.81 -7.31
CA GLY A 118 -3.07 -29.48 -8.35
C GLY A 118 -1.58 -29.24 -8.17
N LYS A 119 -0.80 -30.29 -8.28
CA LYS A 119 0.63 -30.17 -8.54
C LYS A 119 0.81 -29.42 -9.87
N LYS A 120 1.75 -28.46 -9.93
CA LYS A 120 2.17 -27.91 -11.23
C LYS A 120 2.53 -29.06 -12.16
N LYS A 121 2.30 -28.90 -13.45
CA LYS A 121 2.68 -29.88 -14.48
C LYS A 121 4.17 -30.29 -14.44
N ASP A 122 5.02 -29.45 -13.81
CA ASP A 122 6.45 -29.69 -13.62
C ASP A 122 6.79 -30.49 -12.35
N GLY A 123 5.79 -30.96 -11.60
CA GLY A 123 6.02 -31.73 -10.38
C GLY A 123 6.43 -30.91 -9.16
N SER A 124 6.58 -29.57 -9.28
CA SER A 124 6.89 -28.71 -8.13
C SER A 124 5.70 -28.59 -7.18
N ALA A 125 5.96 -28.58 -5.87
CA ALA A 125 4.93 -28.36 -4.88
C ALA A 125 4.29 -26.98 -5.06
N TRP A 126 2.96 -26.91 -5.01
CA TRP A 126 2.23 -25.64 -5.06
C TRP A 126 2.56 -24.82 -3.81
N GLN A 127 3.17 -23.64 -4.01
CA GLN A 127 3.44 -22.73 -2.92
C GLN A 127 2.18 -21.89 -2.62
N SER A 128 1.74 -21.87 -1.37
CA SER A 128 0.56 -21.10 -0.95
C SER A 128 0.72 -19.61 -1.24
N TYR A 129 -0.39 -18.88 -1.45
CA TYR A 129 -0.37 -17.43 -1.60
C TYR A 129 0.34 -16.75 -0.43
N CYS A 130 0.08 -17.20 0.80
CA CYS A 130 0.73 -16.67 1.99
C CYS A 130 2.26 -16.80 1.91
N ALA A 131 2.79 -17.96 1.49
CA ALA A 131 4.22 -18.18 1.33
C ALA A 131 4.83 -17.25 0.27
N ARG A 132 4.19 -17.12 -0.90
CA ARG A 132 4.64 -16.20 -1.96
C ARG A 132 4.65 -14.76 -1.48
N MET A 133 3.58 -14.32 -0.81
CA MET A 133 3.45 -12.96 -0.25
C MET A 133 4.56 -12.63 0.75
N LEU A 134 4.95 -13.58 1.60
CA LEU A 134 6.07 -13.42 2.53
C LEU A 134 7.39 -13.32 1.77
N GLN A 135 7.63 -14.25 0.84
CA GLN A 135 8.85 -14.30 0.03
C GLN A 135 9.06 -13.02 -0.79
N GLU A 136 8.03 -12.49 -1.43
CA GLU A 136 8.06 -11.20 -2.15
C GLU A 136 8.44 -10.03 -1.23
N SER A 137 8.14 -10.15 0.06
CA SER A 137 8.54 -9.18 1.08
C SER A 137 9.91 -9.48 1.69
N GLY A 138 10.60 -10.54 1.24
CA GLY A 138 11.87 -11.01 1.78
C GLY A 138 11.74 -11.57 3.19
N LEU A 139 10.59 -12.16 3.51
CA LEU A 139 10.27 -12.83 4.77
C LEU A 139 10.09 -14.32 4.53
N THR A 140 10.34 -15.11 5.57
CA THR A 140 10.04 -16.55 5.64
C THR A 140 9.02 -16.81 6.76
N PHE A 141 8.47 -18.01 6.85
CA PHE A 141 7.62 -18.39 7.98
C PHE A 141 8.37 -18.35 9.32
N GLU A 142 9.67 -18.59 9.32
CA GLU A 142 10.51 -18.48 10.52
C GLU A 142 10.59 -17.05 11.04
N ASP A 143 10.68 -16.07 10.13
CA ASP A 143 10.71 -14.65 10.48
C ASP A 143 9.43 -14.18 11.16
N VAL A 144 8.30 -14.83 10.87
CA VAL A 144 6.95 -14.46 11.33
C VAL A 144 6.38 -15.50 12.30
N THR A 145 7.23 -16.16 13.06
CA THR A 145 6.84 -17.13 14.07
C THR A 145 6.83 -16.49 15.47
N ALA A 146 5.76 -16.72 16.21
CA ALA A 146 5.54 -16.22 17.55
C ALA A 146 5.66 -17.30 18.60
N LYS A 147 6.19 -16.97 19.77
CA LYS A 147 6.07 -17.77 21.00
C LYS A 147 4.72 -17.47 21.62
N ILE A 148 3.84 -18.44 21.62
CA ILE A 148 2.51 -18.33 22.20
C ILE A 148 2.40 -19.09 23.49
N PHE A 149 1.59 -18.58 24.42
CA PHE A 149 1.28 -19.24 25.68
C PHE A 149 -0.14 -19.80 25.62
N HIS A 150 -0.30 -21.08 25.95
CA HIS A 150 -1.62 -21.69 26.11
C HIS A 150 -2.02 -21.63 27.59
N GLN A 151 -3.16 -21.03 27.89
CA GLN A 151 -3.67 -20.91 29.26
C GLN A 151 -3.97 -22.26 29.92
N ASP A 152 -4.28 -23.28 29.14
CA ASP A 152 -4.86 -24.53 29.67
C ASP A 152 -3.86 -25.66 29.93
N LYS A 153 -2.59 -25.53 29.59
CA LYS A 153 -1.62 -26.62 29.76
C LYS A 153 -0.27 -26.07 30.23
N ASN A 154 -0.05 -26.08 31.55
CA ASN A 154 1.25 -26.00 32.19
C ASN A 154 2.34 -25.23 31.42
N LYS A 155 2.12 -23.94 31.10
CA LYS A 155 3.11 -23.00 30.56
C LYS A 155 3.93 -23.53 29.37
N THR A 156 3.38 -24.41 28.55
CA THR A 156 4.09 -24.86 27.34
C THR A 156 4.12 -23.74 26.32
N VAL A 157 5.30 -23.18 26.07
CA VAL A 157 5.54 -22.23 25.00
C VAL A 157 5.50 -23.00 23.69
N ALA A 158 4.49 -22.74 22.85
CA ALA A 158 4.44 -23.27 21.51
C ALA A 158 4.90 -22.20 20.51
N LEU A 159 5.54 -22.63 19.43
CA LEU A 159 5.83 -21.77 18.30
C LEU A 159 4.65 -21.81 17.34
N SER A 160 4.12 -20.66 16.97
CA SER A 160 3.02 -20.55 16.01
C SER A 160 3.32 -19.47 14.96
N PRO A 161 3.08 -19.76 13.67
CA PRO A 161 3.22 -18.73 12.65
C PRO A 161 2.15 -17.65 12.86
N THR A 162 2.55 -16.39 12.78
CA THR A 162 1.63 -15.24 12.79
C THR A 162 0.99 -15.00 11.43
N PHE A 163 1.58 -15.56 10.36
CA PHE A 163 1.03 -15.58 9.00
C PHE A 163 0.87 -17.04 8.56
N PHE A 164 -0.29 -17.41 8.10
CA PHE A 164 -0.56 -18.76 7.59
C PHE A 164 -1.61 -18.74 6.48
N ALA A 165 -1.61 -19.81 5.66
CA ALA A 165 -2.62 -20.00 4.64
C ALA A 165 -3.96 -20.39 5.28
N GLY A 166 -5.04 -19.78 4.80
CA GLY A 166 -6.38 -20.03 5.28
C GLY A 166 -7.36 -19.03 4.69
N THR A 167 -8.62 -19.22 4.96
CA THR A 167 -9.68 -18.25 4.68
C THR A 167 -10.62 -18.15 5.86
N VAL A 168 -11.66 -17.33 5.77
CA VAL A 168 -12.63 -17.15 6.85
C VAL A 168 -14.04 -17.32 6.31
N ASP A 169 -14.83 -18.13 6.97
CA ASP A 169 -16.22 -18.33 6.64
C ASP A 169 -17.10 -17.11 7.01
N SER A 170 -18.38 -17.16 6.64
CA SER A 170 -19.35 -16.10 6.95
C SER A 170 -19.58 -15.89 8.46
N HIS A 171 -19.21 -16.86 9.29
CA HIS A 171 -19.36 -16.84 10.75
C HIS A 171 -18.08 -16.38 11.46
N GLY A 172 -17.01 -16.08 10.70
CA GLY A 172 -15.72 -15.66 11.24
C GLY A 172 -14.87 -16.81 11.78
N ASN A 173 -15.13 -18.07 11.35
CA ASN A 173 -14.23 -19.18 11.69
C ASN A 173 -13.13 -19.29 10.64
N ILE A 174 -11.93 -19.63 11.08
CA ILE A 174 -10.78 -19.83 10.20
C ILE A 174 -10.87 -21.22 9.56
N ASP A 175 -10.93 -21.27 8.24
CA ASP A 175 -10.75 -22.48 7.46
C ASP A 175 -9.29 -22.55 6.96
N ARG A 176 -8.51 -23.44 7.54
CA ARG A 176 -7.09 -23.65 7.19
C ARG A 176 -6.90 -24.36 5.84
N THR A 177 -7.99 -24.75 5.19
CA THR A 177 -7.93 -25.33 3.84
C THR A 177 -7.95 -24.26 2.74
N GLY A 178 -8.29 -23.02 3.08
CA GLY A 178 -8.26 -21.89 2.16
C GLY A 178 -6.85 -21.43 1.81
N ASP A 179 -6.72 -20.61 0.79
CA ASP A 179 -5.41 -20.12 0.28
C ASP A 179 -5.26 -18.59 0.36
N ASP A 180 -6.04 -17.90 1.19
CA ASP A 180 -5.77 -16.53 1.56
C ASP A 180 -4.65 -16.45 2.61
N ALA A 181 -4.17 -15.27 2.94
CA ALA A 181 -3.23 -15.10 4.04
C ALA A 181 -3.95 -14.61 5.30
N VAL A 182 -3.98 -15.44 6.32
CA VAL A 182 -4.49 -15.09 7.65
C VAL A 182 -3.34 -14.56 8.49
N ILE A 183 -3.58 -13.45 9.18
CA ILE A 183 -2.62 -12.78 10.06
C ILE A 183 -3.18 -12.81 11.48
N ALA A 184 -2.56 -13.60 12.35
CA ALA A 184 -2.93 -13.72 13.75
C ALA A 184 -2.26 -12.63 14.59
N TYR A 185 -2.98 -12.16 15.60
CA TYR A 185 -2.52 -11.13 16.52
C TYR A 185 -2.38 -11.68 17.93
N TYR A 186 -1.28 -11.36 18.56
CA TYR A 186 -0.98 -11.76 19.92
C TYR A 186 -0.65 -10.53 20.77
N ASP A 187 -1.02 -10.58 22.04
CA ASP A 187 -0.66 -9.54 23.01
C ASP A 187 0.84 -9.60 23.40
N LEU A 188 1.25 -8.73 24.29
CA LEU A 188 2.66 -8.66 24.74
C LEU A 188 3.15 -9.92 25.45
N GLU A 189 2.24 -10.66 26.09
CA GLU A 189 2.54 -11.91 26.78
C GLU A 189 2.49 -13.13 25.83
N GLY A 190 2.04 -12.98 24.60
CA GLY A 190 1.93 -14.04 23.61
C GLY A 190 0.60 -14.79 23.66
N LEU A 191 -0.44 -14.24 24.29
CA LEU A 191 -1.79 -14.77 24.24
C LEU A 191 -2.49 -14.25 22.97
N PRO A 192 -3.34 -15.06 22.30
CA PRO A 192 -4.14 -14.58 21.19
C PRO A 192 -5.01 -13.39 21.61
N ILE A 193 -4.97 -12.33 20.84
CA ILE A 193 -5.91 -11.21 21.03
C ILE A 193 -7.31 -11.70 20.68
N THR A 194 -8.27 -11.42 21.55
CA THR A 194 -9.66 -11.81 21.36
C THR A 194 -10.59 -10.62 21.27
N TYR A 195 -11.74 -10.80 20.65
CA TYR A 195 -12.80 -9.81 20.59
C TYR A 195 -14.16 -10.44 20.81
N GLU A 196 -15.10 -9.71 21.37
CA GLU A 196 -16.46 -10.15 21.52
C GLU A 196 -17.23 -9.92 20.21
N GLN A 197 -17.90 -10.98 19.72
CA GLN A 197 -18.67 -10.94 18.48
C GLN A 197 -19.90 -10.04 18.63
N LYS A 198 -20.24 -9.36 17.53
CA LYS A 198 -21.51 -8.63 17.41
C LYS A 198 -22.47 -9.36 16.47
N ASP A 199 -23.74 -9.32 16.79
CA ASP A 199 -24.80 -9.79 15.91
C ASP A 199 -25.01 -8.85 14.70
N ALA A 200 -25.88 -9.20 13.77
CA ALA A 200 -26.21 -8.39 12.60
C ALA A 200 -26.77 -6.99 12.94
N LYS A 201 -27.26 -6.78 14.16
CA LYS A 201 -27.75 -5.51 14.68
C LYS A 201 -26.68 -4.74 15.46
N GLY A 202 -25.44 -5.24 15.50
CA GLY A 202 -24.32 -4.60 16.19
C GLY A 202 -24.29 -4.78 17.71
N ARG A 203 -25.12 -5.65 18.28
CA ARG A 203 -25.17 -5.94 19.72
C ARG A 203 -24.17 -7.04 20.06
N LEU A 204 -23.54 -6.93 21.23
CA LEU A 204 -22.60 -7.93 21.74
C LEU A 204 -23.34 -9.26 22.00
N THR A 205 -22.70 -10.36 21.62
CA THR A 205 -23.31 -11.72 21.72
C THR A 205 -22.84 -12.50 22.94
N GLY A 206 -21.86 -11.99 23.70
CA GLY A 206 -21.19 -12.72 24.77
C GLY A 206 -20.21 -13.79 24.29
N LYS A 207 -20.08 -14.00 22.96
CA LYS A 207 -19.15 -14.98 22.39
C LYS A 207 -17.84 -14.30 22.02
N THR A 208 -16.74 -14.86 22.51
CA THR A 208 -15.39 -14.37 22.24
C THR A 208 -14.74 -15.20 21.14
N LYS A 209 -14.03 -14.55 20.23
CA LYS A 209 -13.21 -15.16 19.18
C LYS A 209 -11.84 -14.54 19.11
N GLU A 210 -10.87 -15.31 18.59
CA GLU A 210 -9.53 -14.78 18.30
C GLU A 210 -9.59 -13.72 17.19
N TYR A 211 -8.80 -12.67 17.36
CA TYR A 211 -8.65 -11.60 16.38
C TYR A 211 -7.60 -11.96 15.35
N PHE A 212 -7.95 -11.76 14.10
CA PHE A 212 -7.05 -11.90 12.96
C PHE A 212 -7.42 -10.90 11.88
N ARG A 213 -6.50 -10.73 10.92
CA ARG A 213 -6.82 -10.07 9.65
C ARG A 213 -6.62 -11.04 8.52
N ILE A 214 -7.34 -10.83 7.43
CA ILE A 214 -7.18 -11.59 6.20
C ILE A 214 -6.66 -10.66 5.13
N ARG A 215 -5.68 -11.12 4.40
CA ARG A 215 -5.32 -10.55 3.12
C ARG A 215 -5.78 -11.49 2.02
N TRP A 216 -6.71 -11.01 1.21
CA TRP A 216 -7.28 -11.77 0.13
C TRP A 216 -6.25 -12.05 -0.97
N GLN A 217 -6.24 -13.27 -1.48
CA GLN A 217 -5.48 -13.64 -2.68
C GLN A 217 -6.05 -12.95 -3.91
N PHE A 218 -7.38 -12.85 -3.99
CA PHE A 218 -8.12 -12.24 -5.09
C PHE A 218 -8.94 -11.05 -4.61
N PRO A 219 -8.31 -9.86 -4.39
CA PRO A 219 -9.02 -8.69 -3.86
C PRO A 219 -10.21 -8.24 -4.72
N ASP A 220 -10.13 -8.44 -6.04
CA ASP A 220 -11.20 -8.06 -6.98
C ASP A 220 -12.52 -8.84 -6.77
N GLU A 221 -12.47 -9.94 -6.03
CA GLU A 221 -13.66 -10.71 -5.66
C GLU A 221 -14.34 -10.16 -4.40
N HIS A 222 -13.69 -9.23 -3.72
CA HIS A 222 -14.13 -8.62 -2.46
C HIS A 222 -14.27 -7.11 -2.64
N LEU A 223 -15.52 -6.65 -2.80
CA LEU A 223 -15.82 -5.24 -3.02
C LEU A 223 -16.38 -4.61 -1.75
N ASP A 224 -16.01 -3.36 -1.51
CA ASP A 224 -16.61 -2.52 -0.47
C ASP A 224 -18.01 -2.02 -0.90
N LYS A 225 -18.64 -1.21 -0.04
CA LYS A 225 -19.98 -0.66 -0.31
C LYS A 225 -20.01 0.28 -1.54
N GLU A 226 -18.85 0.79 -1.95
CA GLU A 226 -18.69 1.66 -3.11
C GLU A 226 -18.29 0.87 -4.37
N GLY A 227 -18.22 -0.48 -4.28
CA GLY A 227 -17.80 -1.35 -5.38
C GLY A 227 -16.30 -1.36 -5.64
N LYS A 228 -15.47 -0.90 -4.71
CA LYS A 228 -14.02 -0.89 -4.83
C LYS A 228 -13.41 -2.14 -4.20
N PRO A 229 -12.40 -2.76 -4.86
CA PRO A 229 -11.68 -3.90 -4.29
C PRO A 229 -10.95 -3.51 -2.99
N PHE A 230 -11.03 -4.37 -2.00
CA PHE A 230 -10.23 -4.21 -0.78
C PHE A 230 -9.34 -5.43 -0.52
N LYS A 231 -8.10 -5.17 -0.12
CA LYS A 231 -7.07 -6.21 0.04
C LYS A 231 -7.12 -6.89 1.40
N TYR A 232 -7.59 -6.20 2.43
CA TYR A 232 -7.57 -6.67 3.81
C TYR A 232 -8.93 -6.59 4.45
N LYS A 233 -9.25 -7.57 5.29
CA LYS A 233 -10.46 -7.59 6.10
C LYS A 233 -10.12 -7.90 7.55
N SER A 234 -10.71 -7.15 8.46
CA SER A 234 -10.75 -7.45 9.89
C SER A 234 -12.11 -8.04 10.27
N PRO A 235 -12.23 -8.74 11.39
CA PRO A 235 -13.51 -9.26 11.86
C PRO A 235 -14.54 -8.15 12.08
N TYR A 236 -15.78 -8.42 11.75
CA TYR A 236 -16.86 -7.44 11.92
C TYR A 236 -17.07 -7.11 13.39
N GLY A 237 -17.13 -5.83 13.69
CA GLY A 237 -17.36 -5.31 15.03
C GLY A 237 -16.20 -5.37 15.99
N ALA A 238 -15.05 -5.93 15.58
CA ALA A 238 -13.83 -5.90 16.38
C ALA A 238 -13.23 -4.50 16.41
N ALA A 239 -12.55 -4.17 17.51
CA ALA A 239 -11.69 -3.00 17.59
C ALA A 239 -10.46 -3.18 16.67
N THR A 240 -9.70 -2.10 16.49
CA THR A 240 -8.41 -2.16 15.81
C THR A 240 -7.31 -2.39 16.83
N TYR A 241 -6.47 -3.39 16.58
CA TYR A 241 -5.36 -3.76 17.45
C TYR A 241 -4.02 -3.45 16.77
N VAL A 242 -3.00 -3.27 17.60
CA VAL A 242 -1.61 -3.13 17.15
C VAL A 242 -1.06 -4.53 16.86
N TYR A 243 -0.40 -4.67 15.71
CA TYR A 243 0.37 -5.87 15.43
C TYR A 243 1.77 -5.74 16.03
N ILE A 244 2.14 -6.68 16.87
CA ILE A 244 3.40 -6.66 17.62
C ILE A 244 4.24 -7.87 17.20
N PRO A 245 5.34 -7.68 16.43
CA PRO A 245 6.27 -8.75 16.09
C PRO A 245 6.87 -9.43 17.32
N GLU A 246 7.21 -10.72 17.21
CA GLU A 246 7.79 -11.50 18.30
C GLU A 246 9.04 -10.87 18.88
N ARG A 247 9.88 -10.26 18.07
CA ARG A 247 11.11 -9.58 18.53
C ARG A 247 10.84 -8.41 19.48
N ILE A 248 9.71 -7.71 19.31
CA ILE A 248 9.27 -6.68 20.26
C ILE A 248 8.78 -7.32 21.56
N ARG A 249 7.96 -8.39 21.45
CA ARG A 249 7.44 -9.12 22.61
C ARG A 249 8.55 -9.75 23.44
N GLU A 250 9.59 -10.32 22.80
CA GLU A 250 10.75 -10.84 23.51
C GLU A 250 11.47 -9.75 24.31
N ARG A 251 11.70 -8.58 23.72
CA ARG A 251 12.31 -7.45 24.44
C ARG A 251 11.44 -6.98 25.60
N TYR A 252 10.13 -6.88 25.37
CA TYR A 252 9.18 -6.49 26.39
C TYR A 252 9.23 -7.47 27.59
N ARG A 253 9.12 -8.77 27.34
CA ARG A 253 9.16 -9.80 28.40
C ARG A 253 10.48 -9.83 29.19
N LYS A 254 11.57 -9.42 28.57
CA LYS A 254 12.89 -9.31 29.21
C LYS A 254 13.19 -7.92 29.76
N ALA A 255 12.26 -6.96 29.61
CA ALA A 255 12.47 -5.54 29.91
C ALA A 255 13.73 -4.96 29.25
N GLU A 256 14.09 -5.45 28.04
CA GLU A 256 15.24 -4.97 27.29
C GLU A 256 14.93 -3.60 26.65
N PRO A 257 15.88 -2.64 26.71
CA PRO A 257 15.67 -1.32 26.14
C PRO A 257 15.42 -1.34 24.63
N ILE A 258 14.48 -0.51 24.19
CA ILE A 258 14.22 -0.18 22.78
C ILE A 258 14.40 1.34 22.64
N PRO A 259 15.60 1.84 22.30
CA PRO A 259 15.83 3.29 22.25
C PRO A 259 14.89 4.03 21.30
N ARG A 260 14.59 3.39 20.16
CA ARG A 260 13.69 3.94 19.13
C ARG A 260 12.67 2.89 18.71
N LEU A 261 11.38 3.21 18.87
CA LEU A 261 10.26 2.39 18.42
C LEU A 261 9.64 3.00 17.15
N PHE A 262 9.52 2.21 16.10
CA PHE A 262 8.85 2.62 14.87
C PHE A 262 7.42 2.11 14.84
N ILE A 263 6.48 2.95 14.41
CA ILE A 263 5.10 2.57 14.16
C ILE A 263 4.87 2.69 12.66
N GLN A 264 4.49 1.60 12.01
CA GLN A 264 4.33 1.50 10.56
C GLN A 264 2.90 1.12 10.18
N GLU A 265 2.54 1.38 8.93
CA GLU A 265 1.33 0.83 8.34
C GLU A 265 1.64 -0.55 7.75
N GLY A 266 0.99 -1.59 8.28
CA GLY A 266 1.04 -2.96 7.74
C GLY A 266 2.03 -3.90 8.42
N GLU A 267 1.52 -5.08 8.72
CA GLU A 267 2.13 -6.12 9.56
C GLU A 267 3.45 -6.64 8.97
N LYS A 268 3.49 -6.90 7.66
CA LYS A 268 4.71 -7.38 6.96
C LYS A 268 5.87 -6.40 7.05
N LYS A 269 5.57 -5.10 7.03
CA LYS A 269 6.60 -4.06 7.12
C LYS A 269 7.23 -4.06 8.50
N ALA A 270 6.42 -4.21 9.56
CA ALA A 270 6.94 -4.32 10.92
C ALA A 270 7.80 -5.56 11.11
N GLU A 271 7.37 -6.72 10.59
CA GLU A 271 8.18 -7.95 10.62
C GLU A 271 9.50 -7.78 9.85
N LYS A 272 9.43 -7.20 8.65
CA LYS A 272 10.63 -6.94 7.85
C LYS A 272 11.59 -5.99 8.56
N ALA A 273 11.09 -4.92 9.17
CA ALA A 273 11.88 -3.99 9.95
C ALA A 273 12.56 -4.70 11.15
N CYS A 274 11.78 -5.46 11.91
CA CYS A 274 12.29 -6.23 13.05
C CYS A 274 13.34 -7.27 12.63
N LYS A 275 13.17 -7.94 11.49
CA LYS A 275 14.17 -8.84 10.90
C LYS A 275 15.53 -8.16 10.72
N HIS A 276 15.54 -6.87 10.37
CA HIS A 276 16.74 -6.05 10.18
C HIS A 276 17.15 -5.24 11.42
N GLY A 277 16.63 -5.58 12.60
CA GLY A 277 17.02 -4.91 13.85
C GLY A 277 16.31 -3.57 14.12
N ILE A 278 15.38 -3.15 13.24
CA ILE A 278 14.59 -1.93 13.40
C ILE A 278 13.31 -2.28 14.18
N MET A 279 13.30 -1.94 15.48
CA MET A 279 12.19 -2.29 16.38
C MET A 279 10.92 -1.58 15.97
N SER A 280 9.95 -2.33 15.48
CA SER A 280 8.76 -1.79 14.83
C SER A 280 7.50 -2.56 15.20
N VAL A 281 6.39 -1.83 15.38
CA VAL A 281 5.03 -2.36 15.48
C VAL A 281 4.20 -1.87 14.30
N ALA A 282 3.06 -2.51 14.03
CA ALA A 282 2.20 -2.08 12.93
C ALA A 282 0.79 -1.74 13.37
N ILE A 283 0.21 -0.76 12.67
CA ILE A 283 -1.21 -0.43 12.72
C ILE A 283 -1.88 -0.78 11.38
N SER A 284 -3.16 -1.12 11.42
CA SER A 284 -3.92 -1.56 10.24
C SER A 284 -4.43 -0.43 9.35
N GLY A 285 -3.78 0.72 9.37
CA GLY A 285 -4.11 1.93 8.61
C GLY A 285 -3.74 3.17 9.39
N ILE A 286 -3.37 4.23 8.69
CA ILE A 286 -2.82 5.46 9.28
C ILE A 286 -3.75 6.15 10.28
N GLY A 287 -5.06 5.99 10.13
CA GLY A 287 -6.05 6.54 11.05
C GLY A 287 -6.20 5.75 12.37
N ASN A 288 -5.58 4.57 12.47
CA ASN A 288 -5.80 3.63 13.58
C ASN A 288 -4.71 3.70 14.66
N ILE A 289 -4.00 4.82 14.75
CA ILE A 289 -2.97 5.04 15.77
C ILE A 289 -3.55 5.16 17.19
N ALA A 290 -4.82 5.49 17.29
CA ALA A 290 -5.51 5.65 18.57
C ALA A 290 -6.96 5.22 18.49
N THR A 291 -7.48 4.64 19.56
CA THR A 291 -8.89 4.32 19.73
C THR A 291 -9.47 5.23 20.81
N ASN A 292 -10.60 5.87 20.50
CA ASN A 292 -11.24 6.81 21.44
C ASN A 292 -10.28 7.90 22.00
N LYS A 293 -9.43 8.43 21.13
CA LYS A 293 -8.40 9.43 21.47
C LYS A 293 -7.35 8.95 22.48
N ARG A 294 -7.17 7.64 22.64
CA ARG A 294 -6.14 7.03 23.49
C ARG A 294 -5.26 6.12 22.67
N LEU A 295 -3.96 6.17 22.93
CA LEU A 295 -3.02 5.22 22.36
C LEU A 295 -3.37 3.80 22.82
N PRO A 296 -3.12 2.78 21.98
CA PRO A 296 -3.24 1.40 22.40
C PRO A 296 -2.38 1.14 23.64
N GLU A 297 -2.96 0.45 24.62
CA GLU A 297 -2.30 0.15 25.89
C GLU A 297 -0.98 -0.59 25.70
N ASP A 298 -0.91 -1.48 24.71
CA ASP A 298 0.32 -2.21 24.39
C ASP A 298 1.47 -1.28 23.97
N ILE A 299 1.19 -0.22 23.20
CA ILE A 299 2.22 0.77 22.87
C ILE A 299 2.73 1.48 24.14
N ILE A 300 1.81 1.86 25.02
CA ILE A 300 2.18 2.52 26.29
C ILE A 300 3.03 1.60 27.15
N LYS A 301 2.66 0.33 27.26
CA LYS A 301 3.44 -0.70 28.00
C LYS A 301 4.83 -0.89 27.38
N ILE A 302 4.96 -1.00 26.06
CA ILE A 302 6.26 -1.11 25.38
C ILE A 302 7.12 0.11 25.70
N ILE A 303 6.56 1.33 25.58
CA ILE A 303 7.30 2.56 25.86
C ILE A 303 7.84 2.58 27.29
N SER A 304 7.02 2.24 28.26
CA SER A 304 7.38 2.25 29.68
C SER A 304 8.39 1.15 30.02
N VAL A 305 8.08 -0.10 29.70
CA VAL A 305 8.90 -1.27 30.09
C VAL A 305 10.23 -1.30 29.34
N CYS A 306 10.20 -1.05 28.03
CA CYS A 306 11.39 -1.05 27.20
C CYS A 306 12.13 0.31 27.18
N LYS A 307 11.74 1.26 28.02
CA LYS A 307 12.40 2.58 28.15
C LYS A 307 12.60 3.29 26.81
N VAL A 308 11.56 3.32 25.99
CA VAL A 308 11.62 3.93 24.65
C VAL A 308 11.86 5.43 24.77
N GLN A 309 12.91 5.93 24.12
CA GLN A 309 13.29 7.34 24.15
C GLN A 309 12.66 8.11 22.99
N GLU A 310 12.49 7.45 21.84
CA GLU A 310 11.95 8.06 20.63
C GLU A 310 10.92 7.14 19.97
N VAL A 311 9.78 7.70 19.60
CA VAL A 311 8.76 7.01 18.79
C VAL A 311 8.69 7.67 17.42
N VAL A 312 8.87 6.88 16.37
CA VAL A 312 8.87 7.33 14.97
C VAL A 312 7.66 6.78 14.25
N PHE A 313 6.84 7.67 13.68
CA PHE A 313 5.72 7.28 12.84
C PHE A 313 6.17 7.22 11.38
N LEU A 314 6.26 6.02 10.81
CA LEU A 314 6.63 5.77 9.43
C LEU A 314 5.38 5.55 8.58
N LEU A 315 5.15 6.46 7.68
CA LEU A 315 4.06 6.41 6.70
C LEU A 315 4.58 5.95 5.33
N ASP A 316 3.67 5.43 4.50
CA ASP A 316 4.00 5.05 3.13
C ASP A 316 4.37 6.27 2.30
N SER A 317 5.32 6.10 1.37
CA SER A 317 5.86 7.19 0.52
C SER A 317 4.91 7.61 -0.61
N ASP A 318 3.74 7.02 -0.71
CA ASP A 318 2.75 7.32 -1.73
C ASP A 318 1.88 8.57 -1.44
N TRP A 319 2.18 9.28 -0.34
CA TRP A 319 1.67 10.60 -0.07
C TRP A 319 2.44 11.62 -0.90
N GLN A 320 1.80 12.22 -1.88
CA GLN A 320 2.34 13.36 -2.61
C GLN A 320 1.75 14.63 -2.01
N ASP A 321 2.64 15.55 -1.58
CA ASP A 321 2.32 16.90 -1.08
C ASP A 321 1.24 17.02 -0.01
N ILE A 322 1.66 16.93 1.25
CA ILE A 322 0.90 17.54 2.34
C ILE A 322 1.16 19.07 2.27
N SER A 323 0.46 19.78 1.42
CA SER A 323 0.47 21.24 1.49
C SER A 323 -0.50 21.70 2.58
N ALA A 324 -0.07 22.70 3.36
CA ALA A 324 -0.93 23.36 4.36
C ALA A 324 -2.20 24.02 3.74
N ASN A 325 -2.28 24.10 2.41
CA ASN A 325 -3.33 24.74 1.62
C ASN A 325 -4.36 23.78 1.04
N ILE A 326 -4.42 22.51 1.48
CA ILE A 326 -5.47 21.58 1.05
C ILE A 326 -6.80 22.10 1.56
N LYS A 327 -7.55 22.78 0.70
CA LYS A 327 -8.90 23.22 0.98
C LYS A 327 -9.80 22.02 1.18
N ILE A 328 -10.48 21.99 2.32
CA ILE A 328 -11.27 20.88 2.84
C ILE A 328 -12.48 20.53 1.95
N ASN A 329 -12.86 21.41 1.02
CA ASN A 329 -14.16 21.36 0.34
C ASN A 329 -14.17 20.81 -1.08
N ASP A 330 -13.01 20.47 -1.65
CA ASP A 330 -13.01 20.02 -3.02
C ASP A 330 -12.83 18.50 -3.12
N ARG A 331 -13.34 17.95 -4.19
CA ARG A 331 -13.28 16.56 -4.66
C ARG A 331 -11.86 15.99 -4.79
N VAL A 332 -10.92 16.60 -4.08
CA VAL A 332 -9.51 16.21 -3.98
C VAL A 332 -9.41 14.91 -3.22
N ASP A 333 -8.52 14.06 -3.65
CA ASP A 333 -8.17 12.80 -3.00
C ASP A 333 -8.12 12.98 -1.46
N LYS A 334 -8.93 12.23 -0.75
CA LYS A 334 -9.04 12.26 0.72
C LYS A 334 -7.72 11.89 1.41
N ARG A 335 -6.78 11.32 0.68
CA ARG A 335 -5.53 10.75 1.17
C ARG A 335 -4.61 11.77 1.84
N PRO A 336 -4.26 12.93 1.22
CA PRO A 336 -3.43 13.95 1.88
C PRO A 336 -4.04 14.45 3.19
N ARG A 337 -5.36 14.64 3.23
CA ARG A 337 -6.07 15.03 4.44
C ARG A 337 -5.97 13.98 5.53
N ASN A 338 -6.11 12.71 5.19
CA ASN A 338 -5.99 11.61 6.16
C ASN A 338 -4.57 11.53 6.73
N PHE A 339 -3.56 11.77 5.92
CA PHE A 339 -2.16 11.86 6.38
C PHE A 339 -1.96 13.02 7.36
N PHE A 340 -2.45 14.20 7.03
CA PHE A 340 -2.36 15.35 7.92
C PHE A 340 -2.95 15.05 9.30
N TYR A 341 -4.16 14.49 9.34
CA TYR A 341 -4.80 14.14 10.60
C TYR A 341 -4.08 13.01 11.33
N ALA A 342 -3.55 12.02 10.63
CA ALA A 342 -2.77 10.95 11.24
C ALA A 342 -1.51 11.49 11.93
N VAL A 343 -0.75 12.38 11.27
CA VAL A 343 0.43 13.02 11.84
C VAL A 343 0.07 13.94 13.00
N LYS A 344 -0.99 14.75 12.84
CA LYS A 344 -1.49 15.62 13.90
C LYS A 344 -1.87 14.82 15.15
N ASN A 345 -2.70 13.79 14.99
CA ASN A 345 -3.14 12.93 16.08
C ASN A 345 -1.95 12.21 16.75
N PHE A 346 -1.02 11.68 15.94
CA PHE A 346 0.21 11.09 16.48
C PHE A 346 0.94 12.06 17.40
N ARG A 347 1.17 13.30 16.97
CA ARG A 347 1.85 14.32 17.78
C ARG A 347 1.08 14.67 19.06
N GLU A 348 -0.22 14.79 18.98
CA GLU A 348 -1.07 15.13 20.13
C GLU A 348 -1.08 14.01 21.18
N TYR A 349 -1.24 12.77 20.76
CA TYR A 349 -1.31 11.62 21.68
C TYR A 349 0.01 11.31 22.35
N PHE A 350 1.12 11.45 21.65
CA PHE A 350 2.44 11.19 22.24
C PHE A 350 2.94 12.35 23.12
N ARG A 351 2.46 13.59 22.91
CA ARG A 351 2.74 14.69 23.84
C ARG A 351 2.09 14.51 25.22
N SER A 352 0.99 13.81 25.29
CA SER A 352 0.28 13.56 26.54
C SER A 352 0.92 12.46 27.40
N LEU A 353 1.94 11.77 26.91
CA LEU A 353 2.71 10.75 27.66
C LEU A 353 3.90 11.34 28.42
N LYS A 354 4.22 12.62 28.22
CA LYS A 354 5.22 13.35 29.00
C LYS A 354 4.56 13.95 30.22
#